data_d7712b81da9a3630b35ddd74fb336ea4
#
_entry.id   d7712b81da9a3630b35ddd74fb336ea4
#
_cell.length_a   1.000
_cell.length_b   1.000
_cell.length_c   1.000
_cell.angle_alpha   90.00
_cell.angle_beta   90.00
_cell.angle_gamma   90.00
#
_symmetry.space_group_name_H-M   'P 1'
#
loop_
_entity.id
_entity.type
_entity.pdbx_description
1 polymer ?
#
loop_
_entity_poly.entity_id
_entity_poly.type
_entity_poly.pdbx_seq_one_letter_code
_entity_poly.pdbx_strand_id
1 'polypeptide(L)'
;MTTTGLNEVFSLKDMSVSYGKNLAVAGVNLPIYQNEITALIGPSGCGKSTVLRSLNRMNDLIPGAKVSGEVLYHGQDMYGPDVDPVQVRKLVGMVFQKPNPFPKSIYDNIAFGPQTLGMKGNMDEIVEGALRSASLWEDVKDRLKDNAFGMSGGQQQRLCIARAIAVKPDVILMDEPCSALDPISTFKIEDLMFELKKDYTIVIVTHNMQQAARVADRTAFFTVDTSRGEGSRVGTLVEHDVTDVMFSSPSDQRTLDYVTGKFG
;
A
#
# COMPACT_ATOMS: atom_id res chain seq x y z
N MET A 1 21.27 -13.92 -7.67
CA MET A 1 21.87 -13.75 -6.32
C MET A 1 20.88 -14.32 -5.32
N THR A 2 21.29 -15.27 -4.51
CA THR A 2 20.42 -15.95 -3.53
C THR A 2 20.01 -14.97 -2.44
N THR A 3 18.71 -14.80 -2.23
CA THR A 3 18.04 -13.95 -1.20
C THR A 3 18.23 -14.47 0.24
N THR A 4 19.36 -15.05 0.55
CA THR A 4 19.71 -15.57 1.88
C THR A 4 19.96 -14.40 2.83
N GLY A 5 18.93 -13.96 3.57
CA GLY A 5 19.02 -12.93 4.61
C GLY A 5 17.87 -11.94 4.70
N LEU A 6 16.98 -11.88 3.70
CA LEU A 6 15.80 -11.01 3.74
C LEU A 6 14.64 -11.72 4.47
N ASN A 7 14.02 -11.02 5.41
CA ASN A 7 12.85 -11.53 6.14
C ASN A 7 11.56 -11.23 5.35
N GLU A 8 10.87 -12.27 4.87
CA GLU A 8 9.57 -12.11 4.21
C GLU A 8 8.49 -11.76 5.22
N VAL A 9 7.82 -10.63 5.02
CA VAL A 9 6.61 -10.24 5.76
C VAL A 9 5.37 -10.84 5.10
N PHE A 10 5.29 -10.74 3.76
CA PHE A 10 4.26 -11.42 3.00
C PHE A 10 4.86 -12.38 1.98
N SER A 11 4.18 -13.51 1.79
CA SER A 11 4.41 -14.44 0.69
C SER A 11 3.07 -14.81 0.06
N LEU A 12 2.83 -14.30 -1.16
CA LEU A 12 1.67 -14.67 -1.95
C LEU A 12 2.05 -15.87 -2.81
N LYS A 13 1.22 -16.95 -2.76
CA LYS A 13 1.43 -18.18 -3.53
C LYS A 13 0.17 -18.54 -4.30
N ASP A 14 0.28 -18.47 -5.62
CA ASP A 14 -0.81 -18.71 -6.56
C ASP A 14 -2.09 -17.95 -6.21
N MET A 15 -1.91 -16.72 -5.65
CA MET A 15 -3.03 -15.91 -5.19
C MET A 15 -3.86 -15.44 -6.37
N SER A 16 -5.17 -15.65 -6.28
CA SER A 16 -6.14 -15.20 -7.28
C SER A 16 -7.33 -14.52 -6.61
N VAL A 17 -7.93 -13.54 -7.28
CA VAL A 17 -9.10 -12.80 -6.76
C VAL A 17 -10.19 -12.75 -7.81
N SER A 18 -11.41 -13.08 -7.42
CA SER A 18 -12.60 -12.95 -8.26
C SER A 18 -13.67 -12.07 -7.58
N TYR A 19 -14.48 -11.42 -8.40
CA TYR A 19 -15.68 -10.68 -8.00
C TYR A 19 -16.90 -11.33 -8.67
N GLY A 20 -17.67 -12.06 -7.90
CA GLY A 20 -18.72 -12.94 -8.44
C GLY A 20 -18.13 -13.98 -9.39
N LYS A 21 -18.52 -13.95 -10.66
CA LYS A 21 -18.02 -14.86 -11.70
C LYS A 21 -16.77 -14.33 -12.44
N ASN A 22 -16.38 -13.07 -12.20
CA ASN A 22 -15.31 -12.42 -12.93
C ASN A 22 -13.99 -12.59 -12.20
N LEU A 23 -13.03 -13.28 -12.80
CA LEU A 23 -11.66 -13.34 -12.31
C LEU A 23 -10.98 -11.99 -12.57
N ALA A 24 -10.50 -11.32 -11.52
CA ALA A 24 -9.86 -10.02 -11.62
C ALA A 24 -8.34 -10.12 -11.66
N VAL A 25 -7.77 -11.05 -10.87
CA VAL A 25 -6.32 -11.29 -10.80
C VAL A 25 -6.10 -12.79 -10.68
N ALA A 26 -5.07 -13.33 -11.31
CA ALA A 26 -4.77 -14.76 -11.31
C ALA A 26 -3.30 -15.07 -11.07
N GLY A 27 -3.05 -16.09 -10.24
CA GLY A 27 -1.77 -16.77 -10.11
C GLY A 27 -0.62 -15.90 -9.63
N VAL A 28 -0.86 -14.95 -8.70
CA VAL A 28 0.17 -14.04 -8.20
C VAL A 28 1.08 -14.77 -7.22
N ASN A 29 2.39 -14.78 -7.53
CA ASN A 29 3.45 -15.26 -6.65
C ASN A 29 4.38 -14.09 -6.36
N LEU A 30 4.29 -13.52 -5.15
CA LEU A 30 4.97 -12.28 -4.79
C LEU A 30 5.44 -12.30 -3.34
N PRO A 31 6.76 -12.31 -3.07
CA PRO A 31 7.31 -12.04 -1.76
C PRO A 31 7.38 -10.54 -1.50
N ILE A 32 7.14 -10.11 -0.26
CA ILE A 32 7.31 -8.74 0.23
C ILE A 32 8.21 -8.81 1.46
N TYR A 33 9.26 -8.01 1.48
CA TYR A 33 10.30 -8.09 2.50
C TYR A 33 10.18 -6.97 3.53
N GLN A 34 10.61 -7.28 4.74
CA GLN A 34 10.56 -6.39 5.90
C GLN A 34 11.39 -5.14 5.66
N ASN A 35 10.84 -3.96 6.05
CA ASN A 35 11.51 -2.67 5.99
C ASN A 35 11.98 -2.29 4.57
N GLU A 36 11.32 -2.83 3.55
CA GLU A 36 11.47 -2.41 2.16
C GLU A 36 10.19 -1.73 1.65
N ILE A 37 10.35 -0.89 0.63
CA ILE A 37 9.24 -0.35 -0.17
C ILE A 37 9.09 -1.21 -1.41
N THR A 38 7.97 -1.93 -1.53
CA THR A 38 7.60 -2.67 -2.74
C THR A 38 6.58 -1.89 -3.55
N ALA A 39 6.93 -1.52 -4.80
CA ALA A 39 6.01 -0.85 -5.71
C ALA A 39 5.27 -1.86 -6.61
N LEU A 40 3.95 -1.74 -6.71
CA LEU A 40 3.14 -2.44 -7.70
C LEU A 40 2.84 -1.47 -8.84
N ILE A 41 3.39 -1.74 -10.03
CA ILE A 41 3.23 -0.91 -11.23
C ILE A 41 2.49 -1.66 -12.34
N GLY A 42 1.99 -0.92 -13.34
CA GLY A 42 1.27 -1.50 -14.49
C GLY A 42 0.10 -0.63 -14.93
N PRO A 43 -0.51 -0.93 -16.07
CA PRO A 43 -1.63 -0.16 -16.63
C PRO A 43 -2.86 -0.14 -15.70
N SER A 44 -3.74 0.83 -15.92
CA SER A 44 -4.99 0.92 -15.17
C SER A 44 -5.86 -0.32 -15.41
N GLY A 45 -6.47 -0.84 -14.34
CA GLY A 45 -7.35 -2.01 -14.41
C GLY A 45 -6.65 -3.38 -14.44
N CYS A 46 -5.31 -3.46 -14.33
CA CYS A 46 -4.60 -4.75 -14.24
C CYS A 46 -4.60 -5.38 -12.82
N GLY A 47 -5.39 -4.88 -11.89
CA GLY A 47 -5.62 -5.55 -10.60
C GLY A 47 -4.66 -5.18 -9.46
N LYS A 48 -3.77 -4.19 -9.59
CA LYS A 48 -2.82 -3.77 -8.53
C LYS A 48 -3.49 -3.47 -7.19
N SER A 49 -4.52 -2.62 -7.20
CA SER A 49 -5.28 -2.30 -5.97
C SER A 49 -6.06 -3.50 -5.44
N THR A 50 -6.45 -4.45 -6.29
CA THR A 50 -7.05 -5.73 -5.87
C THR A 50 -6.03 -6.58 -5.09
N VAL A 51 -4.78 -6.69 -5.61
CA VAL A 51 -3.68 -7.37 -4.91
C VAL A 51 -3.37 -6.65 -3.60
N LEU A 52 -3.21 -5.33 -3.63
CA LEU A 52 -2.94 -4.53 -2.43
C LEU A 52 -3.99 -4.76 -1.33
N ARG A 53 -5.28 -4.72 -1.68
CA ARG A 53 -6.39 -4.93 -0.75
C ARG A 53 -6.53 -6.37 -0.25
N SER A 54 -5.90 -7.33 -0.91
CA SER A 54 -5.82 -8.71 -0.42
C SER A 54 -4.89 -8.82 0.77
N LEU A 55 -3.85 -7.96 0.88
CA LEU A 55 -2.89 -7.98 1.97
C LEU A 55 -3.46 -7.57 3.34
N ASN A 56 -4.62 -6.89 3.36
CA ASN A 56 -5.30 -6.50 4.61
C ASN A 56 -6.76 -6.93 4.65
N ARG A 57 -7.16 -7.86 3.79
CA ARG A 57 -8.51 -8.40 3.73
C ARG A 57 -9.61 -7.35 3.45
N MET A 58 -9.25 -6.21 2.82
CA MET A 58 -10.24 -5.21 2.42
C MET A 58 -11.16 -5.69 1.29
N ASN A 59 -10.73 -6.68 0.51
CA ASN A 59 -11.59 -7.31 -0.50
C ASN A 59 -12.79 -8.03 0.12
N ASP A 60 -12.70 -8.49 1.37
CA ASP A 60 -13.81 -9.13 2.10
C ASP A 60 -15.03 -8.20 2.27
N LEU A 61 -14.80 -6.87 2.19
CA LEU A 61 -15.88 -5.87 2.29
C LEU A 61 -16.64 -5.67 0.97
N ILE A 62 -16.17 -6.30 -0.12
CA ILE A 62 -16.81 -6.19 -1.45
C ILE A 62 -17.70 -7.41 -1.65
N PRO A 63 -19.02 -7.23 -1.82
CA PRO A 63 -19.93 -8.35 -2.05
C PRO A 63 -19.50 -9.22 -3.23
N GLY A 64 -19.37 -10.53 -2.98
CA GLY A 64 -18.97 -11.50 -4.01
C GLY A 64 -17.47 -11.54 -4.28
N ALA A 65 -16.64 -10.82 -3.54
CA ALA A 65 -15.19 -10.98 -3.63
C ALA A 65 -14.75 -12.31 -3.02
N LYS A 66 -13.84 -12.99 -3.70
CA LYS A 66 -13.24 -14.24 -3.23
C LYS A 66 -11.76 -14.25 -3.54
N VAL A 67 -10.96 -14.45 -2.50
CA VAL A 67 -9.51 -14.67 -2.61
C VAL A 67 -9.24 -16.18 -2.52
N SER A 68 -8.36 -16.70 -3.34
CA SER A 68 -7.91 -18.09 -3.36
C SER A 68 -6.39 -18.15 -3.53
N GLY A 69 -5.77 -19.31 -3.32
CA GLY A 69 -4.34 -19.45 -3.13
C GLY A 69 -3.96 -19.10 -1.69
N GLU A 70 -2.69 -18.85 -1.44
CA GLU A 70 -2.19 -18.52 -0.09
C GLU A 70 -1.75 -17.05 -0.03
N VAL A 71 -2.13 -16.36 1.05
CA VAL A 71 -1.60 -15.04 1.42
C VAL A 71 -1.01 -15.18 2.82
N LEU A 72 0.27 -15.49 2.86
CA LEU A 72 0.99 -15.73 4.11
C LEU A 72 1.55 -14.40 4.65
N TYR A 73 1.27 -14.12 5.91
CA TYR A 73 1.83 -13.02 6.69
C TYR A 73 2.66 -13.61 7.82
N HIS A 74 3.97 -13.37 7.83
CA HIS A 74 4.93 -14.04 8.70
C HIS A 74 4.73 -15.58 8.74
N GLY A 75 4.43 -16.16 7.59
CA GLY A 75 4.21 -17.61 7.43
C GLY A 75 2.83 -18.12 7.83
N GLN A 76 1.93 -17.27 8.35
CA GLN A 76 0.56 -17.62 8.69
C GLN A 76 -0.40 -17.19 7.58
N ASP A 77 -1.29 -18.10 7.14
CA ASP A 77 -2.32 -17.76 6.14
C ASP A 77 -3.33 -16.77 6.72
N MET A 78 -3.41 -15.59 6.11
CA MET A 78 -4.31 -14.51 6.53
C MET A 78 -5.78 -14.79 6.25
N TYR A 79 -6.08 -15.75 5.38
CA TYR A 79 -7.44 -16.18 5.03
C TYR A 79 -7.84 -17.48 5.74
N GLY A 80 -7.04 -17.95 6.68
CA GLY A 80 -7.35 -19.09 7.52
C GLY A 80 -8.64 -18.88 8.35
N PRO A 81 -9.36 -19.98 8.71
CA PRO A 81 -10.67 -19.90 9.36
C PRO A 81 -10.63 -19.22 10.73
N ASP A 82 -9.50 -19.27 11.43
CA ASP A 82 -9.33 -18.72 12.79
C ASP A 82 -8.73 -17.30 12.79
N VAL A 83 -8.54 -16.68 11.61
CA VAL A 83 -7.93 -15.34 11.50
C VAL A 83 -9.00 -14.27 11.51
N ASP A 84 -8.98 -13.40 12.53
CA ASP A 84 -9.86 -12.24 12.64
C ASP A 84 -9.42 -11.12 11.68
N PRO A 85 -10.25 -10.73 10.69
CA PRO A 85 -9.95 -9.63 9.77
C PRO A 85 -9.68 -8.29 10.44
N VAL A 86 -10.23 -8.07 11.63
CA VAL A 86 -10.01 -6.81 12.39
C VAL A 86 -8.58 -6.76 12.91
N GLN A 87 -8.06 -7.87 13.41
CA GLN A 87 -6.65 -7.96 13.83
C GLN A 87 -5.69 -7.79 12.65
N VAL A 88 -6.03 -8.37 11.49
CA VAL A 88 -5.25 -8.16 10.26
C VAL A 88 -5.17 -6.67 9.92
N ARG A 89 -6.30 -5.94 9.91
CA ARG A 89 -6.34 -4.51 9.57
C ARG A 89 -5.68 -3.60 10.60
N LYS A 90 -5.47 -4.09 11.82
CA LYS A 90 -4.65 -3.40 12.83
C LYS A 90 -3.17 -3.49 12.51
N LEU A 91 -2.70 -4.66 12.06
CA LEU A 91 -1.30 -4.92 11.74
C LEU A 91 -0.92 -4.39 10.34
N VAL A 92 -1.88 -4.31 9.43
CA VAL A 92 -1.68 -3.90 8.04
C VAL A 92 -2.55 -2.68 7.75
N GLY A 93 -1.98 -1.49 7.98
CA GLY A 93 -2.66 -0.21 7.77
C GLY A 93 -2.82 0.14 6.29
N MET A 94 -3.75 1.05 5.97
CA MET A 94 -4.00 1.46 4.59
C MET A 94 -4.19 2.96 4.45
N VAL A 95 -3.53 3.52 3.44
CA VAL A 95 -3.66 4.90 2.96
C VAL A 95 -4.27 4.86 1.56
N PHE A 96 -5.38 5.58 1.37
CA PHE A 96 -6.15 5.56 0.14
C PHE A 96 -5.68 6.65 -0.84
N GLN A 97 -6.04 6.47 -2.11
CA GLN A 97 -5.73 7.40 -3.21
C GLN A 97 -6.24 8.82 -2.94
N LYS A 98 -7.49 8.96 -2.48
CA LYS A 98 -8.04 10.25 -2.05
C LYS A 98 -7.90 10.36 -0.55
N PRO A 99 -7.35 11.48 -0.04
CA PRO A 99 -7.36 11.74 1.39
C PRO A 99 -8.77 11.57 1.95
N ASN A 100 -8.90 10.86 3.05
CA ASN A 100 -10.18 10.56 3.68
C ASN A 100 -10.15 10.83 5.19
N PRO A 101 -9.80 12.05 5.61
CA PRO A 101 -9.87 12.39 7.02
C PRO A 101 -11.31 12.24 7.53
N PHE A 102 -11.48 11.91 8.80
CA PHE A 102 -12.80 11.94 9.44
C PHE A 102 -13.27 13.39 9.58
N PRO A 103 -14.60 13.67 9.57
CA PRO A 103 -15.16 14.99 9.82
C PRO A 103 -15.04 15.37 11.30
N LYS A 104 -13.82 15.40 11.80
CA LYS A 104 -13.39 15.61 13.17
C LYS A 104 -12.19 16.53 13.21
N SER A 105 -11.71 16.86 14.41
CA SER A 105 -10.46 17.60 14.58
C SER A 105 -9.25 16.84 14.04
N ILE A 106 -8.15 17.55 13.84
CA ILE A 106 -6.84 16.95 13.49
C ILE A 106 -6.45 15.95 14.57
N TYR A 107 -6.56 16.35 15.84
CA TYR A 107 -6.29 15.49 17.00
C TYR A 107 -7.14 14.21 16.98
N ASP A 108 -8.46 14.35 16.86
CA ASP A 108 -9.37 13.19 16.90
C ASP A 108 -9.20 12.23 15.73
N ASN A 109 -8.71 12.72 14.58
CA ASN A 109 -8.38 11.85 13.45
C ASN A 109 -7.30 10.83 13.83
N ILE A 110 -6.30 11.25 14.59
CA ILE A 110 -5.18 10.39 15.00
C ILE A 110 -5.54 9.59 16.24
N ALA A 111 -6.15 10.21 17.23
CA ALA A 111 -6.50 9.58 18.49
C ALA A 111 -7.55 8.46 18.33
N PHE A 112 -8.36 8.49 17.26
CA PHE A 112 -9.46 7.54 17.03
C PHE A 112 -9.02 6.08 17.05
N GLY A 113 -7.97 5.74 16.31
CA GLY A 113 -7.46 4.37 16.23
C GLY A 113 -6.94 3.87 17.58
N PRO A 114 -5.97 4.57 18.20
CA PRO A 114 -5.44 4.23 19.52
C PRO A 114 -6.52 4.10 20.60
N GLN A 115 -7.50 5.02 20.65
CA GLN A 115 -8.63 4.96 21.59
C GLN A 115 -9.52 3.73 21.37
N THR A 116 -9.89 3.47 20.10
CA THR A 116 -10.74 2.32 19.73
C THR A 116 -10.08 0.99 20.07
N LEU A 117 -8.75 0.91 19.93
CA LEU A 117 -7.97 -0.29 20.25
C LEU A 117 -7.58 -0.39 21.72
N GLY A 118 -7.99 0.57 22.55
CA GLY A 118 -7.65 0.59 23.98
C GLY A 118 -6.14 0.66 24.26
N MET A 119 -5.38 1.36 23.39
CA MET A 119 -3.95 1.50 23.57
C MET A 119 -3.66 2.28 24.86
N LYS A 120 -2.73 1.75 25.65
CA LYS A 120 -2.28 2.38 26.90
C LYS A 120 -1.22 3.45 26.59
N GLY A 121 -1.19 4.51 27.40
CA GLY A 121 -0.21 5.59 27.30
C GLY A 121 -0.87 6.97 27.26
N ASN A 122 -0.03 8.00 27.20
CA ASN A 122 -0.49 9.38 27.05
C ASN A 122 -0.95 9.61 25.60
N MET A 123 -2.22 9.90 25.40
CA MET A 123 -2.79 10.12 24.06
C MET A 123 -2.16 11.32 23.35
N ASP A 124 -1.81 12.37 24.09
CA ASP A 124 -1.17 13.55 23.49
C ASP A 124 0.22 13.21 22.93
N GLU A 125 0.99 12.35 23.61
CA GLU A 125 2.29 11.86 23.13
C GLU A 125 2.13 10.97 21.89
N ILE A 126 1.08 10.12 21.85
CA ILE A 126 0.78 9.27 20.68
C ILE A 126 0.44 10.15 19.47
N VAL A 127 -0.42 11.17 19.68
CA VAL A 127 -0.85 12.08 18.61
C VAL A 127 0.34 12.92 18.11
N GLU A 128 1.10 13.51 19.01
CA GLU A 128 2.31 14.28 18.65
C GLU A 128 3.32 13.40 17.92
N GLY A 129 3.61 12.21 18.44
CA GLY A 129 4.55 11.27 17.82
C GLY A 129 4.13 10.89 16.40
N ALA A 130 2.85 10.57 16.18
CA ALA A 130 2.33 10.23 14.86
C ALA A 130 2.40 11.43 13.89
N LEU A 131 2.10 12.65 14.36
CA LEU A 131 2.21 13.87 13.55
C LEU A 131 3.66 14.21 13.19
N ARG A 132 4.59 13.99 14.11
CA ARG A 132 6.04 14.18 13.86
C ARG A 132 6.53 13.16 12.84
N SER A 133 6.20 11.88 13.01
CA SER A 133 6.56 10.81 12.08
C SER A 133 5.97 11.03 10.68
N ALA A 134 4.82 11.71 10.56
CA ALA A 134 4.22 12.08 9.27
C ALA A 134 4.68 13.45 8.75
N SER A 135 5.72 14.07 9.35
CA SER A 135 6.24 15.40 8.99
C SER A 135 5.15 16.48 8.93
N LEU A 136 4.17 16.41 9.86
CA LEU A 136 2.99 17.28 9.87
C LEU A 136 2.90 18.15 11.15
N TRP A 137 3.64 17.81 12.20
CA TRP A 137 3.55 18.47 13.51
C TRP A 137 3.71 19.99 13.44
N GLU A 138 4.75 20.47 12.78
CA GLU A 138 5.02 21.91 12.69
C GLU A 138 3.93 22.69 11.93
N ASP A 139 3.22 22.02 11.03
CA ASP A 139 2.11 22.64 10.27
C ASP A 139 0.83 22.78 11.11
N VAL A 140 0.67 21.97 12.18
CA VAL A 140 -0.64 21.82 12.86
C VAL A 140 -0.63 21.93 14.38
N LYS A 141 0.52 21.99 15.04
CA LYS A 141 0.66 21.94 16.51
C LYS A 141 -0.19 22.98 17.25
N ASP A 142 -0.39 24.16 16.66
CA ASP A 142 -1.15 25.27 17.25
C ASP A 142 -2.66 25.22 16.90
N ARG A 143 -3.09 24.25 16.10
CA ARG A 143 -4.47 24.12 15.63
C ARG A 143 -5.01 22.67 15.61
N LEU A 144 -4.58 21.86 16.55
CA LEU A 144 -4.97 20.44 16.65
C LEU A 144 -6.48 20.22 16.80
N LYS A 145 -7.20 21.24 17.30
CA LYS A 145 -8.65 21.21 17.48
C LYS A 145 -9.44 21.63 16.22
N ASP A 146 -8.76 22.15 15.19
CA ASP A 146 -9.39 22.55 13.95
C ASP A 146 -9.90 21.34 13.17
N ASN A 147 -10.95 21.54 12.36
CA ASN A 147 -11.47 20.49 11.49
C ASN A 147 -10.45 20.11 10.42
N ALA A 148 -10.22 18.81 10.27
CA ALA A 148 -9.24 18.27 9.31
C ALA A 148 -9.54 18.64 7.84
N PHE A 149 -10.80 18.89 7.49
CA PHE A 149 -11.16 19.32 6.12
C PHE A 149 -10.65 20.71 5.75
N GLY A 150 -10.27 21.54 6.73
CA GLY A 150 -9.64 22.83 6.49
C GLY A 150 -8.17 22.77 6.06
N MET A 151 -7.59 21.58 5.98
CA MET A 151 -6.20 21.35 5.57
C MET A 151 -6.08 21.26 4.05
N SER A 152 -4.89 21.57 3.50
CA SER A 152 -4.59 21.31 2.09
C SER A 152 -4.60 19.81 1.77
N GLY A 153 -4.76 19.43 0.50
CA GLY A 153 -4.78 18.02 0.08
C GLY A 153 -3.54 17.24 0.52
N GLY A 154 -2.35 17.81 0.39
CA GLY A 154 -1.11 17.18 0.85
C GLY A 154 -1.03 17.06 2.38
N GLN A 155 -1.55 18.03 3.13
CA GLN A 155 -1.65 17.95 4.59
C GLN A 155 -2.67 16.88 5.01
N GLN A 156 -3.83 16.80 4.35
CA GLN A 156 -4.82 15.75 4.60
C GLN A 156 -4.25 14.35 4.33
N GLN A 157 -3.47 14.18 3.27
CA GLN A 157 -2.83 12.91 2.97
C GLN A 157 -1.82 12.52 4.04
N ARG A 158 -0.97 13.46 4.48
CA ARG A 158 -0.04 13.22 5.61
C ARG A 158 -0.79 12.95 6.91
N LEU A 159 -1.95 13.57 7.14
CA LEU A 159 -2.82 13.24 8.28
C LEU A 159 -3.35 11.81 8.20
N CYS A 160 -3.74 11.34 7.01
CA CYS A 160 -4.18 9.96 6.81
C CYS A 160 -3.03 8.96 7.04
N ILE A 161 -1.79 9.32 6.67
CA ILE A 161 -0.59 8.54 7.00
C ILE A 161 -0.36 8.54 8.52
N ALA A 162 -0.38 9.72 9.18
CA ALA A 162 -0.25 9.83 10.64
C ALA A 162 -1.29 8.97 11.37
N ARG A 163 -2.54 8.99 10.92
CA ARG A 163 -3.61 8.15 11.45
C ARG A 163 -3.31 6.65 11.31
N ALA A 164 -2.76 6.24 10.17
CA ALA A 164 -2.42 4.84 9.92
C ALA A 164 -1.29 4.37 10.82
N ILE A 165 -0.24 5.18 11.04
CA ILE A 165 0.91 4.81 11.87
C ILE A 165 0.69 4.99 13.37
N ALA A 166 -0.33 5.74 13.80
CA ALA A 166 -0.64 5.96 15.21
C ALA A 166 -0.94 4.67 15.98
N VAL A 167 -1.41 3.63 15.29
CA VAL A 167 -1.68 2.30 15.87
C VAL A 167 -0.48 1.36 15.79
N LYS A 168 0.66 1.84 15.27
CA LYS A 168 1.92 1.10 15.09
C LYS A 168 1.70 -0.20 14.30
N PRO A 169 1.26 -0.12 13.05
CA PRO A 169 1.12 -1.30 12.20
C PRO A 169 2.51 -1.87 11.88
N ASP A 170 2.57 -3.07 11.36
CA ASP A 170 3.79 -3.67 10.82
C ASP A 170 4.01 -3.31 9.34
N VAL A 171 2.89 -3.18 8.61
CA VAL A 171 2.88 -2.87 7.18
C VAL A 171 1.95 -1.69 6.88
N ILE A 172 2.38 -0.82 5.95
CA ILE A 172 1.57 0.28 5.43
C ILE A 172 1.32 0.06 3.94
N LEU A 173 0.05 -0.11 3.58
CA LEU A 173 -0.39 -0.19 2.19
C LEU A 173 -0.76 1.22 1.70
N MET A 174 -0.29 1.60 0.52
CA MET A 174 -0.57 2.91 -0.08
C MET A 174 -1.12 2.73 -1.50
N ASP A 175 -2.41 3.05 -1.70
CA ASP A 175 -3.07 2.96 -3.01
C ASP A 175 -2.99 4.32 -3.71
N GLU A 176 -2.04 4.51 -4.62
CA GLU A 176 -1.79 5.75 -5.37
C GLU A 176 -1.73 7.04 -4.50
N PRO A 177 -0.94 7.09 -3.43
CA PRO A 177 -1.04 8.13 -2.39
C PRO A 177 -0.75 9.56 -2.86
N CYS A 178 -0.13 9.72 -4.03
CA CYS A 178 0.28 11.02 -4.58
C CYS A 178 -0.49 11.44 -5.83
N SER A 179 -1.40 10.62 -6.36
CA SER A 179 -2.02 10.85 -7.67
C SER A 179 -2.86 12.14 -7.79
N ALA A 180 -3.38 12.65 -6.66
CA ALA A 180 -4.21 13.86 -6.60
C ALA A 180 -3.46 15.08 -6.03
N LEU A 181 -2.13 15.00 -5.89
CA LEU A 181 -1.31 16.01 -5.23
C LEU A 181 -0.46 16.81 -6.23
N ASP A 182 -0.13 18.03 -5.82
CA ASP A 182 0.85 18.86 -6.51
C ASP A 182 2.27 18.27 -6.36
N PRO A 183 3.24 18.65 -7.22
CA PRO A 183 4.60 18.12 -7.19
C PRO A 183 5.31 18.31 -5.85
N ILE A 184 5.14 19.45 -5.18
CA ILE A 184 5.80 19.73 -3.90
C ILE A 184 5.26 18.78 -2.81
N SER A 185 3.93 18.62 -2.75
CA SER A 185 3.29 17.67 -1.83
C SER A 185 3.67 16.23 -2.11
N THR A 186 3.83 15.87 -3.40
CA THR A 186 4.29 14.54 -3.82
C THR A 186 5.69 14.25 -3.28
N PHE A 187 6.66 15.15 -3.48
CA PHE A 187 8.03 14.98 -2.95
C PHE A 187 8.05 14.83 -1.42
N LYS A 188 7.24 15.62 -0.70
CA LYS A 188 7.13 15.49 0.76
C LYS A 188 6.64 14.11 1.22
N ILE A 189 5.75 13.46 0.44
CA ILE A 189 5.28 12.11 0.75
C ILE A 189 6.33 11.07 0.36
N GLU A 190 7.06 11.29 -0.74
CA GLU A 190 8.17 10.42 -1.13
C GLU A 190 9.28 10.43 -0.07
N ASP A 191 9.70 11.62 0.41
CA ASP A 191 10.67 11.75 1.51
C ASP A 191 10.15 11.08 2.79
N LEU A 192 8.86 11.26 3.09
CA LEU A 192 8.22 10.62 4.23
C LEU A 192 8.27 9.08 4.14
N MET A 193 8.06 8.50 2.97
CA MET A 193 8.17 7.04 2.79
C MET A 193 9.58 6.52 3.09
N PHE A 194 10.64 7.26 2.73
CA PHE A 194 12.02 6.89 3.08
C PHE A 194 12.28 6.89 4.59
N GLU A 195 11.68 7.82 5.31
CA GLU A 195 11.79 7.82 6.77
C GLU A 195 10.98 6.68 7.40
N LEU A 196 9.75 6.47 6.92
CA LEU A 196 8.85 5.45 7.46
C LEU A 196 9.35 4.02 7.21
N LYS A 197 10.06 3.73 6.09
CA LYS A 197 10.55 2.38 5.83
C LYS A 197 11.59 1.88 6.83
N LYS A 198 12.16 2.76 7.64
CA LYS A 198 13.09 2.37 8.72
C LYS A 198 12.39 1.53 9.78
N ASP A 199 11.11 1.79 10.00
CA ASP A 199 10.31 1.16 11.05
C ASP A 199 9.16 0.30 10.49
N TYR A 200 8.74 0.54 9.24
CA TYR A 200 7.58 -0.08 8.62
C TYR A 200 7.92 -0.71 7.26
N THR A 201 7.26 -1.81 6.94
CA THR A 201 7.23 -2.33 5.56
C THR A 201 6.19 -1.55 4.76
N ILE A 202 6.51 -1.13 3.54
CA ILE A 202 5.58 -0.32 2.72
C ILE A 202 5.29 -1.05 1.40
N VAL A 203 4.01 -1.12 1.04
CA VAL A 203 3.59 -1.57 -0.31
C VAL A 203 2.82 -0.44 -0.96
N ILE A 204 3.32 0.06 -2.09
CA ILE A 204 2.70 1.18 -2.81
C ILE A 204 2.19 0.71 -4.18
N VAL A 205 0.95 1.08 -4.51
CA VAL A 205 0.47 1.08 -5.90
C VAL A 205 0.72 2.45 -6.50
N THR A 206 1.33 2.50 -7.66
CA THR A 206 1.48 3.74 -8.43
C THR A 206 1.44 3.47 -9.93
N HIS A 207 0.87 4.40 -10.68
CA HIS A 207 0.98 4.44 -12.14
C HIS A 207 2.12 5.35 -12.62
N ASN A 208 2.79 6.06 -11.68
CA ASN A 208 3.93 6.91 -11.98
C ASN A 208 5.23 6.12 -11.86
N MET A 209 5.80 5.74 -13.01
CA MET A 209 7.04 4.96 -13.08
C MET A 209 8.22 5.70 -12.45
N GLN A 210 8.30 7.03 -12.61
CA GLN A 210 9.37 7.83 -12.01
C GLN A 210 9.29 7.80 -10.48
N GLN A 211 8.08 7.81 -9.92
CA GLN A 211 7.88 7.65 -8.48
C GLN A 211 8.35 6.26 -8.03
N ALA A 212 7.91 5.19 -8.69
CA ALA A 212 8.34 3.84 -8.36
C ALA A 212 9.89 3.71 -8.39
N ALA A 213 10.51 4.22 -9.45
CA ALA A 213 11.97 4.21 -9.60
C ALA A 213 12.72 4.99 -8.51
N ARG A 214 12.11 6.08 -7.98
CA ARG A 214 12.74 6.86 -6.90
C ARG A 214 12.58 6.23 -5.53
N VAL A 215 11.40 5.70 -5.20
CA VAL A 215 11.08 5.36 -3.82
C VAL A 215 11.18 3.87 -3.49
N ALA A 216 11.00 2.98 -4.47
CA ALA A 216 10.89 1.56 -4.20
C ALA A 216 12.24 0.84 -4.18
N ASP A 217 12.40 -0.09 -3.23
CA ASP A 217 13.51 -1.03 -3.20
C ASP A 217 13.27 -2.18 -4.20
N ARG A 218 12.00 -2.62 -4.30
CA ARG A 218 11.56 -3.64 -5.26
C ARG A 218 10.34 -3.17 -6.03
N THR A 219 10.22 -3.67 -7.24
CA THR A 219 9.09 -3.35 -8.12
C THR A 219 8.49 -4.62 -8.69
N ALA A 220 7.16 -4.70 -8.67
CA ALA A 220 6.37 -5.77 -9.26
C ALA A 220 5.52 -5.21 -10.41
N PHE A 221 5.71 -5.71 -11.61
CA PHE A 221 4.97 -5.28 -12.80
C PHE A 221 3.80 -6.19 -13.08
N PHE A 222 2.62 -5.58 -13.16
CA PHE A 222 1.36 -6.24 -13.50
C PHE A 222 0.86 -5.83 -14.87
N THR A 223 0.27 -6.76 -15.61
CA THR A 223 -0.42 -6.48 -16.89
C THR A 223 -1.75 -7.23 -16.96
N VAL A 224 -2.52 -6.96 -18.01
CA VAL A 224 -3.74 -7.70 -18.30
C VAL A 224 -3.39 -8.85 -19.23
N ASP A 225 -3.77 -10.08 -18.85
CA ASP A 225 -3.67 -11.25 -19.71
C ASP A 225 -4.80 -11.24 -20.76
N THR A 226 -4.45 -10.98 -22.00
CA THR A 226 -5.38 -10.97 -23.14
C THR A 226 -5.55 -12.34 -23.80
N SER A 227 -4.75 -13.34 -23.41
CA SER A 227 -4.79 -14.69 -24.04
C SER A 227 -6.03 -15.50 -23.65
N ARG A 228 -6.77 -15.07 -22.63
CA ARG A 228 -7.94 -15.78 -22.07
C ARG A 228 -9.26 -15.51 -22.82
N GLY A 229 -9.21 -14.93 -24.01
CA GLY A 229 -10.37 -14.66 -24.88
C GLY A 229 -10.80 -13.19 -24.90
N GLU A 230 -11.55 -12.82 -25.97
CA GLU A 230 -12.05 -11.46 -26.15
C GLU A 230 -12.90 -11.01 -24.95
N GLY A 231 -12.54 -9.84 -24.37
CA GLY A 231 -13.23 -9.23 -23.23
C GLY A 231 -12.74 -9.68 -21.84
N SER A 232 -11.88 -10.68 -21.72
CA SER A 232 -11.28 -11.08 -20.47
C SER A 232 -10.18 -10.08 -20.05
N ARG A 233 -10.31 -9.46 -18.87
CA ARG A 233 -9.31 -8.54 -18.28
C ARG A 233 -8.82 -9.10 -16.97
N VAL A 234 -8.02 -10.16 -17.04
CA VAL A 234 -7.43 -10.78 -15.84
C VAL A 234 -6.04 -10.21 -15.63
N GLY A 235 -5.82 -9.61 -14.46
CA GLY A 235 -4.50 -9.13 -14.06
C GLY A 235 -3.56 -10.27 -13.72
N THR A 236 -2.31 -10.16 -14.14
CA THR A 236 -1.25 -11.12 -13.83
C THR A 236 0.02 -10.39 -13.44
N LEU A 237 0.79 -10.98 -12.52
CA LEU A 237 2.15 -10.55 -12.25
C LEU A 237 3.06 -11.05 -13.40
N VAL A 238 3.79 -10.12 -14.01
CA VAL A 238 4.72 -10.42 -15.11
C VAL A 238 6.12 -10.67 -14.57
N GLU A 239 6.60 -9.74 -13.75
CA GLU A 239 7.98 -9.73 -13.25
C GLU A 239 8.04 -9.00 -11.92
N HIS A 240 8.96 -9.43 -11.05
CA HIS A 240 9.24 -8.80 -9.79
C HIS A 240 10.73 -8.96 -9.46
N ASP A 241 11.41 -7.84 -9.24
CA ASP A 241 12.82 -7.81 -8.85
C ASP A 241 13.16 -6.50 -8.11
N VAL A 242 14.44 -6.33 -7.79
CA VAL A 242 15.01 -5.05 -7.33
C VAL A 242 14.69 -3.96 -8.36
N THR A 243 14.30 -2.79 -7.86
CA THR A 243 13.81 -1.70 -8.71
C THR A 243 14.81 -1.29 -9.78
N ASP A 244 16.09 -1.22 -9.45
CA ASP A 244 17.14 -0.88 -10.44
C ASP A 244 17.19 -1.88 -11.61
N VAL A 245 17.01 -3.18 -11.33
CA VAL A 245 16.95 -4.21 -12.38
C VAL A 245 15.70 -4.04 -13.23
N MET A 246 14.55 -3.84 -12.60
CA MET A 246 13.25 -3.66 -13.29
C MET A 246 13.24 -2.48 -14.27
N PHE A 247 13.99 -1.41 -13.96
CA PHE A 247 14.04 -0.20 -14.80
C PHE A 247 15.22 -0.14 -15.76
N SER A 248 16.30 -0.88 -15.54
CA SER A 248 17.51 -0.86 -16.38
C SER A 248 17.64 -2.06 -17.31
N SER A 249 17.31 -3.25 -16.83
CA SER A 249 17.52 -4.52 -17.55
C SER A 249 16.51 -5.61 -17.13
N PRO A 250 15.20 -5.36 -17.32
CA PRO A 250 14.17 -6.35 -17.00
C PRO A 250 14.34 -7.59 -17.88
N SER A 251 13.92 -8.76 -17.35
CA SER A 251 14.04 -10.04 -18.05
C SER A 251 12.87 -10.29 -19.03
N ASP A 252 11.71 -9.69 -18.77
CA ASP A 252 10.52 -9.83 -19.62
C ASP A 252 10.35 -8.62 -20.55
N GLN A 253 10.15 -8.90 -21.85
CA GLN A 253 9.99 -7.85 -22.88
C GLN A 253 8.80 -6.93 -22.59
N ARG A 254 7.72 -7.43 -22.00
CA ARG A 254 6.54 -6.63 -21.61
C ARG A 254 6.89 -5.62 -20.53
N THR A 255 7.77 -5.99 -19.59
CA THR A 255 8.30 -5.07 -18.58
C THR A 255 9.14 -3.98 -19.24
N LEU A 256 10.04 -4.35 -20.14
CA LEU A 256 10.89 -3.40 -20.89
C LEU A 256 10.05 -2.40 -21.67
N ASP A 257 9.05 -2.90 -22.43
CA ASP A 257 8.13 -2.04 -23.19
C ASP A 257 7.35 -1.10 -22.26
N TYR A 258 6.92 -1.59 -21.08
CA TYR A 258 6.23 -0.78 -20.09
C TYR A 258 7.11 0.33 -19.52
N VAL A 259 8.27 0.05 -19.02
CA VAL A 259 9.14 1.05 -18.38
C VAL A 259 9.76 2.04 -19.37
N THR A 260 9.88 1.66 -20.65
CA THR A 260 10.36 2.55 -21.73
C THR A 260 9.26 3.35 -22.43
N GLY A 261 7.99 3.17 -22.02
CA GLY A 261 6.85 3.88 -22.62
C GLY A 261 6.48 3.45 -24.05
N LYS A 262 6.91 2.25 -24.47
CA LYS A 262 6.61 1.69 -25.80
C LYS A 262 5.31 0.88 -25.82
N PHE A 263 4.25 1.43 -25.22
CA PHE A 263 2.94 0.77 -25.33
C PHE A 263 2.27 1.21 -26.61
N GLY A 264 1.96 0.24 -27.45
CA GLY A 264 1.03 0.36 -28.54
C GLY A 264 -0.39 0.03 -28.08
#